data_bd1d4c94059b335034985b5f3e14d110
#
_entry.id   bd1d4c94059b335034985b5f3e14d110
#
_cell.length_a   1.000
_cell.length_b   1.000
_cell.length_c   1.000
_cell.angle_alpha   90.00
_cell.angle_beta   90.00
_cell.angle_gamma   90.00
#
_symmetry.space_group_name_H-M   'P 1'
#
loop_
_entity.id
_entity.type
_entity.pdbx_description
1 polymer ?
#
loop_
_entity_poly.entity_id
_entity_poly.type
_entity_poly.pdbx_seq_one_letter_code
_entity_poly.pdbx_strand_id
1 'polypeptide(L)'
;MKIGVLNHPGYKLIDEIKWISENGFDFIDLTIEPPGAYEFDVKEVKSLLENFNLEAVGHTNPFLPFIFPLKSIRKTCMDEFKTYIDIFNQLGIKLMNIHPSYNAPQMSDEDKIKENIEFFRHINELCKSANMTLMIENFMKPFDSPAVFERICSEIPDIRIHLDVGHANICQENNLTKAFFSKLGDKIVHLHFSDNKGLHDDHLPLGCGNIDWKNIIKIIKKSGYDKTITLEIFSPHRDYLLLSRDKLKKWW
;
A
#
# COMPACT_ATOMS: atom_id res chain seq x y z
N MET A 1 5.19 -10.46 13.63
CA MET A 1 4.53 -9.57 12.64
C MET A 1 4.12 -8.28 13.35
N LYS A 2 4.20 -7.14 12.66
CA LYS A 2 3.75 -5.83 13.17
C LYS A 2 2.41 -5.49 12.52
N ILE A 3 1.51 -4.86 13.28
CA ILE A 3 0.19 -4.42 12.79
C ILE A 3 0.13 -2.89 12.82
N GLY A 4 -0.08 -2.30 11.66
CA GLY A 4 -0.29 -0.87 11.51
C GLY A 4 -1.67 -0.54 10.97
N VAL A 5 -1.89 0.73 10.72
CA VAL A 5 -3.13 1.24 10.13
C VAL A 5 -2.81 2.39 9.17
N LEU A 6 -3.54 2.45 8.06
CA LEU A 6 -3.48 3.58 7.13
C LEU A 6 -4.19 4.78 7.78
N ASN A 7 -3.53 5.94 7.80
CA ASN A 7 -4.22 7.14 8.25
C ASN A 7 -5.35 7.51 7.28
N HIS A 8 -6.47 7.91 7.83
CA HIS A 8 -7.61 8.30 7.02
C HIS A 8 -7.37 9.66 6.35
N PRO A 9 -7.37 9.76 5.00
CA PRO A 9 -7.00 11.01 4.30
C PRO A 9 -7.97 12.17 4.56
N GLY A 10 -9.17 11.91 5.07
CA GLY A 10 -10.15 12.93 5.46
C GLY A 10 -9.89 13.61 6.80
N TYR A 11 -8.95 13.10 7.61
CA TYR A 11 -8.63 13.65 8.93
C TYR A 11 -7.24 14.30 8.93
N LYS A 12 -7.00 15.19 9.91
CA LYS A 12 -5.67 15.80 10.07
C LYS A 12 -4.64 14.74 10.45
N LEU A 13 -3.52 14.69 9.73
CA LEU A 13 -2.47 13.70 9.96
C LEU A 13 -1.97 13.67 11.41
N ILE A 14 -1.85 14.84 12.04
CA ILE A 14 -1.43 14.95 13.44
C ILE A 14 -2.38 14.21 14.39
N ASP A 15 -3.68 14.32 14.17
CA ASP A 15 -4.70 13.66 15.00
C ASP A 15 -4.72 12.14 14.75
N GLU A 16 -4.45 11.72 13.49
CA GLU A 16 -4.30 10.32 13.13
C GLU A 16 -3.09 9.68 13.82
N ILE A 17 -1.92 10.32 13.77
CA ILE A 17 -0.70 9.83 14.43
C ILE A 17 -0.92 9.63 15.94
N LYS A 18 -1.54 10.62 16.61
CA LYS A 18 -1.85 10.52 18.04
C LYS A 18 -2.77 9.34 18.32
N TRP A 19 -3.88 9.27 17.59
CA TRP A 19 -4.85 8.19 17.79
C TRP A 19 -4.23 6.80 17.54
N ILE A 20 -3.44 6.63 16.49
CA ILE A 20 -2.76 5.38 16.14
C ILE A 20 -1.82 4.94 17.27
N SER A 21 -1.01 5.87 17.77
CA SER A 21 -0.06 5.61 18.86
C SER A 21 -0.75 5.23 20.17
N GLU A 22 -1.84 5.92 20.53
CA GLU A 22 -2.60 5.70 21.76
C GLU A 22 -3.40 4.38 21.74
N ASN A 23 -3.67 3.84 20.55
CA ASN A 23 -4.47 2.62 20.39
C ASN A 23 -3.65 1.36 20.12
N GLY A 24 -2.33 1.39 20.33
CA GLY A 24 -1.46 0.22 20.35
C GLY A 24 -1.28 -0.45 18.99
N PHE A 25 -1.18 0.36 17.93
CA PHE A 25 -0.64 -0.04 16.65
C PHE A 25 0.88 0.10 16.63
N ASP A 26 1.56 -0.77 15.88
CA ASP A 26 3.02 -0.82 15.85
C ASP A 26 3.62 0.23 14.90
N PHE A 27 2.87 0.65 13.89
CA PHE A 27 3.29 1.65 12.90
C PHE A 27 2.10 2.34 12.25
N ILE A 28 2.35 3.47 11.60
CA ILE A 28 1.43 4.14 10.69
C ILE A 28 1.82 3.82 9.24
N ASP A 29 0.84 3.45 8.42
CA ASP A 29 0.97 3.51 6.97
C ASP A 29 0.54 4.92 6.54
N LEU A 30 1.55 5.76 6.25
CA LEU A 30 1.38 7.19 6.13
C LEU A 30 1.07 7.53 4.68
N THR A 31 -0.23 7.72 4.39
CA THR A 31 -0.65 8.25 3.08
C THR A 31 -0.63 9.78 3.08
N ILE A 32 -0.09 10.34 1.98
CA ILE A 32 -0.09 11.79 1.74
C ILE A 32 -1.18 12.10 0.71
N GLU A 33 -2.37 12.39 1.21
CA GLU A 33 -3.55 12.63 0.39
C GLU A 33 -4.41 13.77 0.93
N PRO A 34 -5.00 14.62 0.04
CA PRO A 34 -5.97 15.61 0.46
C PRO A 34 -7.29 14.93 0.93
N PRO A 35 -8.11 15.62 1.76
CA PRO A 35 -7.88 16.99 2.22
C PRO A 35 -7.09 17.09 3.54
N GLY A 36 -7.01 16.06 4.36
CA GLY A 36 -6.53 16.15 5.73
C GLY A 36 -5.05 15.80 5.92
N ALA A 37 -4.47 15.03 5.00
CA ALA A 37 -3.11 14.49 5.10
C ALA A 37 -2.19 14.97 3.96
N TYR A 38 -2.46 16.11 3.35
CA TYR A 38 -1.67 16.63 2.23
C TYR A 38 -0.79 17.82 2.63
N GLU A 39 -1.34 18.76 3.38
CA GLU A 39 -0.60 19.93 3.88
C GLU A 39 -0.31 19.76 5.38
N PHE A 40 0.95 19.54 5.73
CA PHE A 40 1.39 19.40 7.12
C PHE A 40 2.85 19.84 7.30
N ASP A 41 3.21 20.17 8.53
CA ASP A 41 4.61 20.46 8.89
C ASP A 41 5.37 19.13 9.06
N VAL A 42 6.32 18.86 8.15
CA VAL A 42 7.13 17.64 8.16
C VAL A 42 7.95 17.51 9.46
N LYS A 43 8.42 18.63 10.03
CA LYS A 43 9.19 18.61 11.30
C LYS A 43 8.30 18.25 12.48
N GLU A 44 7.07 18.76 12.50
CA GLU A 44 6.08 18.41 13.53
C GLU A 44 5.73 16.93 13.45
N VAL A 45 5.43 16.42 12.25
CA VAL A 45 5.12 14.99 12.02
C VAL A 45 6.30 14.13 12.46
N LYS A 46 7.53 14.47 12.07
CA LYS A 46 8.75 13.76 12.49
C LYS A 46 8.88 13.69 14.01
N SER A 47 8.73 14.83 14.67
CA SER A 47 8.81 14.92 16.13
C SER A 47 7.75 14.05 16.82
N LEU A 48 6.52 13.99 16.28
CA LEU A 48 5.47 13.15 16.82
C LEU A 48 5.79 11.65 16.65
N LEU A 49 6.23 11.24 15.46
CA LEU A 49 6.62 9.84 15.20
C LEU A 49 7.75 9.40 16.17
N GLU A 50 8.76 10.26 16.37
CA GLU A 50 9.86 10.01 17.30
C GLU A 50 9.38 9.95 18.76
N ASN A 51 8.56 10.90 19.21
CA ASN A 51 8.05 10.99 20.57
C ASN A 51 7.17 9.79 20.95
N PHE A 52 6.38 9.29 20.00
CA PHE A 52 5.54 8.11 20.20
C PHE A 52 6.26 6.79 19.88
N ASN A 53 7.51 6.84 19.41
CA ASN A 53 8.24 5.69 18.91
C ASN A 53 7.41 4.88 17.88
N LEU A 54 6.72 5.60 17.00
CA LEU A 54 5.84 5.04 15.99
C LEU A 54 6.59 4.93 14.65
N GLU A 55 6.78 3.71 14.16
CA GLU A 55 7.36 3.49 12.83
C GLU A 55 6.39 3.96 11.73
N ALA A 56 6.90 4.21 10.53
CA ALA A 56 6.08 4.61 9.40
C ALA A 56 6.47 3.87 8.11
N VAL A 57 5.46 3.53 7.32
CA VAL A 57 5.56 3.10 5.92
C VAL A 57 4.97 4.23 5.07
N GLY A 58 5.57 4.55 3.93
CA GLY A 58 5.08 5.62 3.07
C GLY A 58 4.10 5.08 2.03
N HIS A 59 2.96 5.76 1.91
CA HIS A 59 1.93 5.44 0.94
C HIS A 59 1.65 6.65 0.04
N THR A 60 1.71 6.47 -1.29
CA THR A 60 1.48 7.55 -2.24
C THR A 60 0.03 7.57 -2.70
N ASN A 61 -0.44 8.72 -3.16
CA ASN A 61 -1.80 8.85 -3.70
C ASN A 61 -2.04 7.84 -4.85
N PRO A 62 -3.06 6.96 -4.75
CA PRO A 62 -3.32 5.90 -5.71
C PRO A 62 -3.86 6.38 -7.07
N PHE A 63 -4.31 7.64 -7.15
CA PHE A 63 -5.01 8.17 -8.31
C PHE A 63 -4.14 9.00 -9.25
N LEU A 64 -2.81 9.06 -9.04
CA LEU A 64 -1.92 9.83 -9.92
C LEU A 64 -1.83 9.20 -11.31
N PRO A 65 -2.25 9.92 -12.37
CA PRO A 65 -2.33 9.36 -13.73
C PRO A 65 -0.99 9.51 -14.49
N PHE A 66 0.08 8.95 -13.96
CA PHE A 66 1.45 9.15 -14.47
C PHE A 66 1.73 8.49 -15.84
N ILE A 67 0.86 7.60 -16.34
CA ILE A 67 0.94 7.09 -17.70
C ILE A 67 0.03 7.84 -18.68
N PHE A 68 -0.67 8.88 -18.22
CA PHE A 68 -1.60 9.62 -19.08
C PHE A 68 -0.89 10.20 -20.31
N PRO A 69 -1.51 10.23 -21.52
CA PRO A 69 -0.84 10.61 -22.76
C PRO A 69 -0.27 12.04 -22.80
N LEU A 70 -0.81 12.98 -22.01
CA LEU A 70 -0.34 14.37 -21.97
C LEU A 70 0.94 14.50 -21.14
N LYS A 71 2.02 14.97 -21.81
CA LYS A 71 3.34 15.17 -21.18
C LYS A 71 3.32 16.08 -19.95
N SER A 72 2.47 17.12 -19.93
CA SER A 72 2.31 18.03 -18.79
C SER A 72 1.81 17.29 -17.55
N ILE A 73 0.83 16.40 -17.70
CA ILE A 73 0.29 15.58 -16.61
C ILE A 73 1.37 14.64 -16.10
N ARG A 74 2.05 13.91 -16.99
CA ARG A 74 3.16 13.01 -16.58
C ARG A 74 4.25 13.75 -15.82
N LYS A 75 4.61 14.96 -16.28
CA LYS A 75 5.61 15.80 -15.59
C LYS A 75 5.15 16.18 -14.20
N THR A 76 3.89 16.64 -14.06
CA THR A 76 3.32 16.98 -12.74
C THR A 76 3.31 15.78 -11.80
N CYS A 77 2.90 14.60 -12.27
CA CYS A 77 2.97 13.37 -11.48
C CYS A 77 4.40 13.04 -11.04
N MET A 78 5.38 13.18 -11.95
CA MET A 78 6.78 12.95 -11.60
C MET A 78 7.29 13.91 -10.52
N ASP A 79 6.93 15.19 -10.62
CA ASP A 79 7.31 16.18 -9.63
C ASP A 79 6.65 15.90 -8.28
N GLU A 80 5.39 15.41 -8.28
CA GLU A 80 4.70 14.98 -7.06
C GLU A 80 5.37 13.76 -6.40
N PHE A 81 5.76 12.75 -7.17
CA PHE A 81 6.50 11.60 -6.62
C PHE A 81 7.87 11.99 -6.02
N LYS A 82 8.55 12.97 -6.60
CA LYS A 82 9.79 13.50 -6.00
C LYS A 82 9.50 14.17 -4.66
N THR A 83 8.37 14.89 -4.56
CA THR A 83 7.93 15.50 -3.30
C THR A 83 7.65 14.43 -2.23
N TYR A 84 6.95 13.32 -2.59
CA TYR A 84 6.74 12.20 -1.67
C TYR A 84 8.06 11.59 -1.21
N ILE A 85 8.99 11.31 -2.13
CA ILE A 85 10.31 10.75 -1.79
C ILE A 85 11.06 11.67 -0.82
N ASP A 86 11.04 12.98 -1.06
CA ASP A 86 11.70 13.95 -0.18
C ASP A 86 11.07 14.00 1.21
N ILE A 87 9.73 14.06 1.30
CA ILE A 87 9.02 14.04 2.59
C ILE A 87 9.30 12.72 3.34
N PHE A 88 9.14 11.58 2.69
CA PHE A 88 9.38 10.29 3.32
C PHE A 88 10.82 10.10 3.78
N ASN A 89 11.79 10.61 3.01
CA ASN A 89 13.19 10.60 3.40
C ASN A 89 13.44 11.47 4.64
N GLN A 90 12.85 12.68 4.71
CA GLN A 90 12.93 13.55 5.89
C GLN A 90 12.30 12.90 7.13
N LEU A 91 11.22 12.13 6.97
CA LEU A 91 10.58 11.37 8.05
C LEU A 91 11.34 10.09 8.42
N GLY A 92 12.38 9.70 7.66
CA GLY A 92 13.16 8.49 7.90
C GLY A 92 12.49 7.20 7.43
N ILE A 93 11.44 7.30 6.61
CA ILE A 93 10.69 6.16 6.05
C ILE A 93 11.58 5.38 5.08
N LYS A 94 11.50 4.05 5.12
CA LYS A 94 12.34 3.15 4.33
C LYS A 94 11.60 2.32 3.29
N LEU A 95 10.28 2.24 3.39
CA LEU A 95 9.41 1.57 2.43
C LEU A 95 8.43 2.60 1.85
N MET A 96 8.33 2.67 0.54
CA MET A 96 7.38 3.54 -0.15
C MET A 96 6.50 2.70 -1.08
N ASN A 97 5.18 2.80 -0.90
CA ASN A 97 4.20 2.18 -1.76
C ASN A 97 3.82 3.08 -2.94
N ILE A 98 3.59 2.46 -4.10
CA ILE A 98 3.02 3.07 -5.29
C ILE A 98 1.97 2.15 -5.91
N HIS A 99 0.82 2.70 -6.26
CA HIS A 99 -0.17 2.00 -7.09
C HIS A 99 0.18 2.10 -8.57
N PRO A 100 -0.08 1.07 -9.36
CA PRO A 100 -0.02 1.19 -10.82
C PRO A 100 -1.06 2.18 -11.34
N SER A 101 -0.68 2.99 -12.32
CA SER A 101 -1.63 3.83 -13.04
C SER A 101 -2.31 3.00 -14.13
N TYR A 102 -3.60 2.80 -14.03
CA TYR A 102 -4.38 1.96 -14.96
C TYR A 102 -5.38 2.76 -15.81
N ASN A 103 -5.69 4.00 -15.41
CA ASN A 103 -6.70 4.82 -16.07
C ASN A 103 -6.11 5.57 -17.28
N ALA A 104 -5.89 4.83 -18.37
CA ALA A 104 -5.51 5.35 -19.68
C ALA A 104 -6.38 4.65 -20.76
N PRO A 105 -7.61 5.13 -20.99
CA PRO A 105 -8.64 4.37 -21.73
C PRO A 105 -8.30 4.10 -23.20
N GLN A 106 -7.35 4.85 -23.78
CA GLN A 106 -6.90 4.65 -25.16
C GLN A 106 -5.72 3.68 -25.30
N MET A 107 -5.20 3.18 -24.18
CA MET A 107 -4.05 2.27 -24.16
C MET A 107 -4.50 0.82 -24.01
N SER A 108 -3.81 -0.09 -24.71
CA SER A 108 -3.95 -1.53 -24.45
C SER A 108 -3.40 -1.89 -23.06
N ASP A 109 -3.82 -3.01 -22.49
CA ASP A 109 -3.28 -3.47 -21.20
C ASP A 109 -1.77 -3.72 -21.27
N GLU A 110 -1.25 -4.21 -22.40
CA GLU A 110 0.16 -4.40 -22.64
C GLU A 110 0.93 -3.06 -22.62
N ASP A 111 0.39 -2.01 -23.24
CA ASP A 111 1.01 -0.69 -23.23
C ASP A 111 0.97 -0.06 -21.83
N LYS A 112 -0.15 -0.24 -21.09
CA LYS A 112 -0.24 0.20 -19.69
C LYS A 112 0.84 -0.46 -18.83
N ILE A 113 1.05 -1.78 -18.98
CA ILE A 113 2.08 -2.50 -18.24
C ILE A 113 3.47 -1.95 -18.59
N LYS A 114 3.80 -1.76 -19.87
CA LYS A 114 5.09 -1.21 -20.29
C LYS A 114 5.35 0.19 -19.75
N GLU A 115 4.39 1.10 -19.87
CA GLU A 115 4.51 2.49 -19.39
C GLU A 115 4.66 2.54 -17.86
N ASN A 116 3.95 1.68 -17.13
CA ASN A 116 4.13 1.57 -15.68
C ASN A 116 5.53 1.05 -15.33
N ILE A 117 6.03 0.00 -16.00
CA ILE A 117 7.37 -0.53 -15.75
C ILE A 117 8.44 0.53 -15.99
N GLU A 118 8.33 1.31 -17.07
CA GLU A 118 9.26 2.40 -17.35
C GLU A 118 9.23 3.47 -16.24
N PHE A 119 8.04 3.85 -15.80
CA PHE A 119 7.87 4.79 -14.70
C PHE A 119 8.43 4.25 -13.39
N PHE A 120 8.10 3.00 -13.03
CA PHE A 120 8.60 2.36 -11.82
C PHE A 120 10.13 2.23 -11.80
N ARG A 121 10.76 1.95 -12.93
CA ARG A 121 12.21 1.92 -13.04
C ARG A 121 12.82 3.26 -12.65
N HIS A 122 12.24 4.36 -13.14
CA HIS A 122 12.71 5.70 -12.82
C HIS A 122 12.50 6.05 -11.33
N ILE A 123 11.32 5.79 -10.79
CA ILE A 123 11.03 6.03 -9.35
C ILE A 123 11.89 5.15 -8.46
N ASN A 124 12.14 3.89 -8.85
CA ASN A 124 13.00 2.99 -8.08
C ASN A 124 14.43 3.53 -7.93
N GLU A 125 15.01 4.12 -8.97
CA GLU A 125 16.34 4.74 -8.88
C GLU A 125 16.34 5.97 -7.95
N LEU A 126 15.27 6.78 -7.98
CA LEU A 126 15.12 7.89 -7.04
C LEU A 126 14.99 7.40 -5.59
N CYS A 127 14.19 6.37 -5.35
CA CYS A 127 14.05 5.75 -4.03
C CYS A 127 15.38 5.18 -3.53
N LYS A 128 16.12 4.47 -4.36
CA LYS A 128 17.46 3.93 -4.02
C LYS A 128 18.42 5.05 -3.61
N SER A 129 18.41 6.17 -4.33
CA SER A 129 19.23 7.34 -4.00
C SER A 129 18.88 7.95 -2.64
N ALA A 130 17.64 7.77 -2.18
CA ALA A 130 17.15 8.18 -0.85
C ALA A 130 17.25 7.07 0.22
N ASN A 131 17.93 5.93 -0.06
CA ASN A 131 17.96 4.75 0.82
C ASN A 131 16.58 4.21 1.18
N MET A 132 15.67 4.22 0.21
CA MET A 132 14.29 3.79 0.32
C MET A 132 14.03 2.62 -0.63
N THR A 133 13.20 1.68 -0.24
CA THR A 133 12.75 0.58 -1.08
C THR A 133 11.38 0.89 -1.67
N LEU A 134 11.26 0.84 -2.98
CA LEU A 134 9.97 0.96 -3.67
C LEU A 134 9.20 -0.36 -3.61
N MET A 135 7.94 -0.28 -3.24
CA MET A 135 6.97 -1.37 -3.31
C MET A 135 5.88 -1.03 -4.31
N ILE A 136 5.40 -2.02 -5.05
CA ILE A 136 4.25 -1.87 -5.94
C ILE A 136 3.11 -2.71 -5.40
N GLU A 137 1.94 -2.10 -5.32
CA GLU A 137 0.73 -2.75 -4.86
C GLU A 137 -0.03 -3.40 -6.02
N ASN A 138 -0.61 -4.59 -5.78
CA ASN A 138 -1.58 -5.16 -6.71
C ASN A 138 -2.89 -4.37 -6.63
N PHE A 139 -3.44 -4.10 -7.81
CA PHE A 139 -4.61 -3.23 -7.93
C PHE A 139 -5.56 -3.73 -9.01
N MET A 140 -6.28 -2.84 -9.68
CA MET A 140 -7.20 -3.17 -10.76
C MET A 140 -6.48 -3.67 -12.01
N LYS A 141 -7.22 -4.39 -12.90
CA LYS A 141 -6.67 -4.87 -14.19
C LYS A 141 -5.93 -3.77 -14.95
N PRO A 142 -4.79 -4.11 -15.53
CA PRO A 142 -4.16 -5.44 -15.63
C PRO A 142 -3.26 -5.81 -14.44
N PHE A 143 -3.21 -5.03 -13.37
CA PHE A 143 -2.31 -5.19 -12.22
C PHE A 143 -2.91 -6.01 -11.06
N ASP A 144 -3.92 -6.83 -11.34
CA ASP A 144 -4.49 -7.80 -10.40
C ASP A 144 -3.80 -9.19 -10.47
N SER A 145 -2.92 -9.41 -11.46
CA SER A 145 -2.37 -10.72 -11.79
C SER A 145 -0.94 -10.94 -11.27
N PRO A 146 -0.66 -12.07 -10.57
CA PRO A 146 0.71 -12.44 -10.22
C PRO A 146 1.67 -12.50 -11.41
N ALA A 147 1.21 -12.85 -12.62
CA ALA A 147 2.04 -12.92 -13.82
C ALA A 147 2.58 -11.54 -14.24
N VAL A 148 1.77 -10.49 -14.09
CA VAL A 148 2.23 -9.12 -14.35
C VAL A 148 3.30 -8.70 -13.34
N PHE A 149 3.16 -9.08 -12.08
CA PHE A 149 4.16 -8.81 -11.04
C PHE A 149 5.44 -9.63 -11.22
N GLU A 150 5.36 -10.87 -11.71
CA GLU A 150 6.55 -11.66 -12.12
C GLU A 150 7.33 -10.88 -13.19
N ARG A 151 6.65 -10.32 -14.19
CA ARG A 151 7.28 -9.51 -15.23
C ARG A 151 7.89 -8.23 -14.65
N ILE A 152 7.16 -7.45 -13.85
CA ILE A 152 7.68 -6.24 -13.21
C ILE A 152 8.96 -6.56 -12.42
N CYS A 153 8.94 -7.61 -11.59
CA CYS A 153 10.09 -8.02 -10.79
C CYS A 153 11.25 -8.54 -11.62
N SER A 154 11.00 -9.14 -12.79
CA SER A 154 12.06 -9.58 -13.70
C SER A 154 12.76 -8.40 -14.39
N GLU A 155 12.02 -7.35 -14.72
CA GLU A 155 12.55 -6.15 -15.38
C GLU A 155 13.16 -5.15 -14.38
N ILE A 156 12.73 -5.18 -13.11
CA ILE A 156 13.25 -4.32 -12.02
C ILE A 156 13.51 -5.21 -10.78
N PRO A 157 14.67 -5.89 -10.70
CA PRO A 157 14.93 -6.89 -9.65
C PRO A 157 14.90 -6.36 -8.21
N ASP A 158 15.19 -5.07 -8.02
CA ASP A 158 15.26 -4.45 -6.69
C ASP A 158 13.87 -4.08 -6.13
N ILE A 159 12.84 -4.06 -6.98
CA ILE A 159 11.50 -3.70 -6.57
C ILE A 159 10.92 -4.74 -5.61
N ARG A 160 10.04 -4.30 -4.72
CA ARG A 160 9.32 -5.18 -3.80
C ARG A 160 7.82 -5.10 -4.06
N ILE A 161 7.10 -6.00 -3.44
CA ILE A 161 5.65 -6.11 -3.58
C ILE A 161 5.00 -5.74 -2.26
N HIS A 162 4.04 -4.86 -2.37
CA HIS A 162 2.98 -4.65 -1.40
C HIS A 162 1.78 -5.48 -1.88
N LEU A 163 1.39 -6.50 -1.13
CA LEU A 163 0.23 -7.31 -1.50
C LEU A 163 -0.99 -6.88 -0.69
N ASP A 164 -1.95 -6.28 -1.35
CA ASP A 164 -3.28 -6.07 -0.80
C ASP A 164 -4.13 -7.33 -1.01
N VAL A 165 -4.60 -7.89 0.12
CA VAL A 165 -5.41 -9.12 0.16
C VAL A 165 -6.87 -8.85 -0.25
N GLY A 166 -7.35 -7.63 -0.01
CA GLY A 166 -8.66 -7.16 -0.46
C GLY A 166 -8.70 -7.06 -1.98
N HIS A 167 -7.72 -6.38 -2.58
CA HIS A 167 -7.58 -6.29 -4.05
C HIS A 167 -7.43 -7.67 -4.71
N ALA A 168 -6.71 -8.57 -4.06
CA ALA A 168 -6.55 -9.94 -4.55
C ALA A 168 -7.84 -10.77 -4.53
N ASN A 169 -8.94 -10.24 -3.98
CA ASN A 169 -10.26 -10.87 -3.91
C ASN A 169 -11.25 -10.31 -4.94
N ILE A 170 -11.00 -9.12 -5.47
CA ILE A 170 -11.96 -8.40 -6.33
C ILE A 170 -12.06 -9.07 -7.71
N CYS A 171 -13.26 -9.40 -8.13
CA CYS A 171 -13.56 -10.03 -9.41
C CYS A 171 -12.80 -11.34 -9.66
N GLN A 172 -12.44 -12.06 -8.61
CA GLN A 172 -11.75 -13.35 -8.67
C GLN A 172 -12.67 -14.47 -8.20
N GLU A 173 -12.56 -15.65 -8.80
CA GLU A 173 -13.22 -16.85 -8.31
C GLU A 173 -12.68 -17.29 -6.95
N ASN A 174 -11.37 -17.17 -6.78
CA ASN A 174 -10.65 -17.42 -5.54
C ASN A 174 -9.65 -16.31 -5.28
N ASN A 175 -9.50 -15.91 -4.03
CA ASN A 175 -8.53 -14.89 -3.64
C ASN A 175 -7.10 -15.27 -4.08
N LEU A 176 -6.42 -14.37 -4.77
CA LEU A 176 -5.13 -14.62 -5.41
C LEU A 176 -3.92 -14.60 -4.45
N THR A 177 -4.11 -14.35 -3.15
CA THR A 177 -3.02 -14.32 -2.14
C THR A 177 -2.14 -15.56 -2.22
N LYS A 178 -2.74 -16.75 -2.36
CA LYS A 178 -1.97 -18.00 -2.50
C LYS A 178 -1.08 -18.00 -3.73
N ALA A 179 -1.58 -17.51 -4.86
CA ALA A 179 -0.84 -17.45 -6.11
C ALA A 179 0.33 -16.44 -6.02
N PHE A 180 0.10 -15.28 -5.41
CA PHE A 180 1.16 -14.30 -5.14
C PHE A 180 2.27 -14.88 -4.26
N PHE A 181 1.93 -15.46 -3.12
CA PHE A 181 2.94 -16.05 -2.24
C PHE A 181 3.69 -17.22 -2.87
N SER A 182 3.02 -18.05 -3.68
CA SER A 182 3.70 -19.19 -4.32
C SER A 182 4.71 -18.79 -5.39
N LYS A 183 4.53 -17.63 -6.03
CA LYS A 183 5.36 -17.15 -7.14
C LYS A 183 6.37 -16.08 -6.71
N LEU A 184 5.98 -15.23 -5.78
CA LEU A 184 6.64 -13.98 -5.47
C LEU A 184 6.81 -13.73 -3.96
N GLY A 185 6.69 -14.78 -3.12
CA GLY A 185 6.68 -14.64 -1.66
C GLY A 185 7.93 -13.97 -1.09
N ASP A 186 9.10 -14.18 -1.69
CA ASP A 186 10.37 -13.53 -1.34
C ASP A 186 10.39 -12.01 -1.64
N LYS A 187 9.57 -11.56 -2.59
CA LYS A 187 9.42 -10.16 -2.97
C LYS A 187 8.41 -9.41 -2.12
N ILE A 188 7.45 -10.10 -1.49
CA ILE A 188 6.41 -9.47 -0.67
C ILE A 188 7.02 -8.98 0.64
N VAL A 189 6.91 -7.67 0.89
CA VAL A 189 7.48 -7.02 2.08
C VAL A 189 6.45 -6.31 2.93
N HIS A 190 5.26 -6.07 2.40
CA HIS A 190 4.17 -5.38 3.08
C HIS A 190 2.83 -5.97 2.66
N LEU A 191 1.85 -5.95 3.56
CA LEU A 191 0.49 -6.43 3.29
C LEU A 191 -0.54 -5.38 3.70
N HIS A 192 -1.59 -5.22 2.88
CA HIS A 192 -2.83 -4.58 3.30
C HIS A 192 -3.92 -5.59 3.54
N PHE A 193 -4.69 -5.36 4.60
CA PHE A 193 -5.85 -6.16 4.98
C PHE A 193 -7.07 -5.29 5.10
N SER A 194 -8.00 -5.50 4.20
CA SER A 194 -9.39 -5.05 4.26
C SER A 194 -10.29 -6.17 3.79
N ASP A 195 -11.55 -6.21 4.20
CA ASP A 195 -12.50 -7.17 3.68
C ASP A 195 -13.38 -6.54 2.59
N ASN A 196 -13.91 -7.35 1.71
CA ASN A 196 -14.87 -6.95 0.69
C ASN A 196 -15.77 -8.12 0.30
N LYS A 197 -16.76 -7.85 -0.56
CA LYS A 197 -17.72 -8.86 -1.03
C LYS A 197 -17.35 -9.47 -2.38
N GLY A 198 -16.12 -9.22 -2.86
CA GLY A 198 -15.58 -9.78 -4.10
C GLY A 198 -15.92 -9.00 -5.37
N LEU A 199 -16.65 -7.89 -5.30
CA LEU A 199 -17.01 -7.08 -6.48
C LEU A 199 -16.38 -5.68 -6.48
N HIS A 200 -16.28 -5.07 -5.30
CA HIS A 200 -15.80 -3.72 -5.10
C HIS A 200 -14.74 -3.70 -4.02
N ASP A 201 -13.94 -2.66 -4.02
CA ASP A 201 -12.99 -2.37 -2.97
C ASP A 201 -13.74 -1.68 -1.80
N ASP A 202 -14.36 -2.51 -0.96
CA ASP A 202 -15.29 -2.03 0.06
C ASP A 202 -14.59 -1.57 1.35
N HIS A 203 -13.30 -1.88 1.54
CA HIS A 203 -12.51 -1.59 2.76
C HIS A 203 -13.25 -1.93 4.07
N LEU A 204 -13.94 -3.07 4.11
CA LEU A 204 -14.73 -3.49 5.27
C LEU A 204 -13.83 -3.99 6.42
N PRO A 205 -14.33 -3.96 7.66
CA PRO A 205 -13.69 -4.62 8.79
C PRO A 205 -13.52 -6.13 8.55
N LEU A 206 -12.42 -6.69 9.05
CA LEU A 206 -12.09 -8.11 8.85
C LEU A 206 -13.23 -9.04 9.32
N GLY A 207 -13.66 -9.92 8.43
CA GLY A 207 -14.76 -10.85 8.63
C GLY A 207 -16.16 -10.24 8.44
N CYS A 208 -16.25 -9.10 7.74
CA CYS A 208 -17.52 -8.49 7.33
C CYS A 208 -17.80 -8.63 5.81
N GLY A 209 -16.85 -9.16 5.05
CA GLY A 209 -16.99 -9.51 3.64
C GLY A 209 -17.07 -11.02 3.41
N ASN A 210 -16.47 -11.49 2.30
CA ASN A 210 -16.46 -12.90 1.92
C ASN A 210 -15.07 -13.55 1.88
N ILE A 211 -14.01 -12.83 2.32
CA ILE A 211 -12.65 -13.36 2.36
C ILE A 211 -12.54 -14.43 3.46
N ASP A 212 -12.03 -15.62 3.11
CA ASP A 212 -11.71 -16.68 4.09
C ASP A 212 -10.40 -16.36 4.82
N TRP A 213 -10.47 -15.44 5.79
CA TRP A 213 -9.33 -14.97 6.58
C TRP A 213 -8.54 -16.07 7.26
N LYS A 214 -9.21 -17.14 7.72
CA LYS A 214 -8.51 -18.27 8.36
C LYS A 214 -7.60 -18.99 7.38
N ASN A 215 -8.06 -19.19 6.15
CA ASN A 215 -7.26 -19.78 5.09
C ASN A 215 -6.16 -18.83 4.61
N ILE A 216 -6.46 -17.54 4.42
CA ILE A 216 -5.49 -16.52 4.03
C ILE A 216 -4.33 -16.44 5.04
N ILE A 217 -4.62 -16.32 6.32
CA ILE A 217 -3.60 -16.24 7.37
C ILE A 217 -2.77 -17.53 7.42
N LYS A 218 -3.39 -18.71 7.25
CA LYS A 218 -2.67 -19.98 7.16
C LYS A 218 -1.68 -20.00 5.98
N ILE A 219 -2.07 -19.47 4.82
CA ILE A 219 -1.20 -19.37 3.63
C ILE A 219 -0.02 -18.45 3.94
N ILE A 220 -0.27 -17.26 4.49
CA ILE A 220 0.74 -16.26 4.82
C ILE A 220 1.73 -16.81 5.85
N LYS A 221 1.26 -17.41 6.93
CA LYS A 221 2.13 -18.04 7.95
C LYS A 221 2.97 -19.18 7.38
N LYS A 222 2.38 -20.02 6.51
CA LYS A 222 3.11 -21.12 5.87
C LYS A 222 4.24 -20.63 4.95
N SER A 223 4.14 -19.43 4.39
CA SER A 223 5.21 -18.81 3.59
C SER A 223 6.40 -18.31 4.42
N GLY A 224 6.28 -18.27 5.75
CA GLY A 224 7.29 -17.68 6.63
C GLY A 224 7.23 -16.15 6.70
N TYR A 225 6.18 -15.52 6.20
CA TYR A 225 6.04 -14.07 6.27
C TYR A 225 5.84 -13.60 7.72
N ASP A 226 6.70 -12.71 8.18
CA ASP A 226 6.66 -12.13 9.53
C ASP A 226 7.08 -10.64 9.53
N LYS A 227 6.47 -9.87 8.62
CA LYS A 227 6.78 -8.43 8.44
C LYS A 227 5.57 -7.59 8.87
N THR A 228 5.20 -6.59 8.09
CA THR A 228 4.19 -5.58 8.40
C THR A 228 2.85 -5.87 7.73
N ILE A 229 1.77 -5.66 8.46
CA ILE A 229 0.38 -5.74 7.96
C ILE A 229 -0.32 -4.45 8.33
N THR A 230 -0.80 -3.71 7.35
CA THR A 230 -1.65 -2.54 7.54
C THR A 230 -3.12 -2.95 7.51
N LEU A 231 -3.90 -2.45 8.44
CA LEU A 231 -5.36 -2.46 8.35
C LEU A 231 -5.81 -1.23 7.56
N GLU A 232 -6.31 -1.46 6.37
CA GLU A 232 -6.87 -0.42 5.50
C GLU A 232 -8.40 -0.50 5.51
N ILE A 233 -8.99 0.04 6.58
CA ILE A 233 -10.42 -0.07 6.82
C ILE A 233 -11.02 1.33 6.92
N PHE A 234 -11.90 1.66 5.98
CA PHE A 234 -12.62 2.93 5.98
C PHE A 234 -14.02 2.76 6.57
N SER A 235 -14.12 3.10 7.84
CA SER A 235 -15.38 3.05 8.58
C SER A 235 -15.60 4.36 9.34
N PRO A 236 -16.85 4.84 9.46
CA PRO A 236 -17.16 6.02 10.26
C PRO A 236 -16.84 5.83 11.74
N HIS A 237 -16.69 4.59 12.22
CA HIS A 237 -16.36 4.27 13.60
C HIS A 237 -15.01 3.55 13.69
N ARG A 238 -14.03 4.18 14.34
CA ARG A 238 -12.67 3.65 14.53
C ARG A 238 -12.61 2.35 15.34
N ASP A 239 -13.66 2.04 16.13
CA ASP A 239 -13.76 0.78 16.87
C ASP A 239 -13.65 -0.45 15.96
N TYR A 240 -14.04 -0.33 14.69
CA TYR A 240 -13.88 -1.41 13.72
C TYR A 240 -12.42 -1.71 13.37
N LEU A 241 -11.53 -0.71 13.42
CA LEU A 241 -10.08 -0.92 13.30
C LEU A 241 -9.54 -1.72 14.50
N LEU A 242 -9.94 -1.34 15.72
CA LEU A 242 -9.55 -2.05 16.95
C LEU A 242 -10.05 -3.48 16.94
N LEU A 243 -11.31 -3.69 16.57
CA LEU A 243 -11.90 -5.02 16.47
C LEU A 243 -11.16 -5.88 15.41
N SER A 244 -10.81 -5.30 14.28
CA SER A 244 -10.10 -6.00 13.21
C SER A 244 -8.68 -6.36 13.63
N ARG A 245 -7.97 -5.45 14.32
CA ARG A 245 -6.66 -5.71 14.92
C ARG A 245 -6.73 -6.88 15.91
N ASP A 246 -7.71 -6.89 16.80
CA ASP A 246 -7.85 -7.92 17.83
C ASP A 246 -8.24 -9.28 17.21
N LYS A 247 -9.09 -9.28 16.16
CA LYS A 247 -9.35 -10.47 15.35
C LYS A 247 -8.07 -11.00 14.69
N LEU A 248 -7.29 -10.10 14.05
CA LEU A 248 -6.04 -10.49 13.39
C LEU A 248 -5.06 -11.11 14.39
N LYS A 249 -4.85 -10.48 15.56
CA LYS A 249 -4.01 -11.02 16.64
C LYS A 249 -4.47 -12.41 17.10
N LYS A 250 -5.78 -12.64 17.17
CA LYS A 250 -6.35 -13.93 17.57
C LYS A 250 -6.18 -15.02 16.50
N TRP A 251 -6.20 -14.64 15.23
CA TRP A 251 -6.08 -15.58 14.12
C TRP A 251 -4.63 -15.89 13.77
N TRP A 252 -3.71 -14.97 14.10
CA TRP A 252 -2.27 -15.14 13.88
C TRP A 252 -1.65 -16.08 14.92
#